data_a8c67fbb255beb35d89103517b9efe1b
#
_entry.id   a8c67fbb255beb35d89103517b9efe1b
#
_cell.length_a   1.000
_cell.length_b   1.000
_cell.length_c   1.000
_cell.angle_alpha   90.00
_cell.angle_beta   90.00
_cell.angle_gamma   90.00
#
_symmetry.space_group_name_H-M   'P 1'
#
loop_
_entity.id
_entity.type
_entity.pdbx_description
1 polymer ?
#
loop_
_entity_poly.entity_id
_entity_poly.type
_entity_poly.pdbx_seq_one_letter_code
_entity_poly.pdbx_strand_id
1 'polypeptide(L)'
;NNYGIEVDIKKDLSFIGLPNFSWSFNGALIKSRVNFSGTTLMENRPMQGQSPYLVNTGIFYKNEKLQLDAALLYNRIGKRIIGVGRSEGTTSGNEALRVPDSYEMPRDVLDLSVSKKFGTHWEVKANIRDILAQRVYYKEFVTATLNDGTTKKVEQITRSFKPGRNIGLSITYKL
;
A
#
# COMPACT_ATOMS: atom_id res chain seq x y z
N ASN A 1 -5.78 -10.17 -18.78
CA ASN A 1 -6.03 -8.79 -19.23
C ASN A 1 -5.82 -7.83 -18.06
N ASN A 2 -5.07 -6.75 -18.29
CA ASN A 2 -4.87 -5.65 -17.36
C ASN A 2 -5.20 -4.35 -18.06
N TYR A 3 -5.92 -3.48 -17.40
CA TYR A 3 -6.17 -2.11 -17.83
C TYR A 3 -6.37 -1.22 -16.62
N GLY A 4 -6.06 0.05 -16.77
CA GLY A 4 -6.15 1.00 -15.68
C GLY A 4 -6.04 2.43 -16.15
N ILE A 5 -6.24 3.33 -15.22
CA ILE A 5 -6.07 4.77 -15.38
C ILE A 5 -5.14 5.24 -14.28
N GLU A 6 -4.16 6.04 -14.64
CA GLU A 6 -3.25 6.71 -13.73
C GLU A 6 -3.38 8.22 -13.88
N VAL A 7 -3.35 8.92 -12.76
CA VAL A 7 -3.38 10.38 -12.69
C VAL A 7 -2.20 10.83 -11.86
N ASP A 8 -1.39 11.72 -12.43
CA ASP A 8 -0.28 12.39 -11.74
C ASP A 8 -0.50 13.89 -11.77
N ILE A 9 -0.46 14.53 -10.61
CA ILE A 9 -0.65 15.96 -10.44
C ILE A 9 0.47 16.50 -9.56
N LYS A 10 1.13 17.56 -10.00
CA LYS A 10 2.05 18.35 -9.19
C LYS A 10 1.69 19.81 -9.31
N LYS A 11 1.44 20.45 -8.17
CA LYS A 11 0.95 21.84 -8.14
C LYS A 11 1.66 22.64 -7.06
N ASP A 12 2.16 23.80 -7.44
CA ASP A 12 2.54 24.87 -6.52
C ASP A 12 1.28 25.50 -5.92
N LEU A 13 1.31 25.85 -4.64
CA LEU A 13 0.17 26.37 -3.90
C LEU A 13 0.19 27.91 -3.72
N SER A 14 1.05 28.61 -4.44
CA SER A 14 1.13 30.08 -4.42
C SER A 14 -0.19 30.76 -4.80
N PHE A 15 -0.99 30.13 -5.67
CA PHE A 15 -2.31 30.64 -6.10
C PHE A 15 -3.35 30.73 -4.97
N ILE A 16 -3.15 30.02 -3.84
CA ILE A 16 -3.99 30.13 -2.64
C ILE A 16 -3.28 30.85 -1.48
N GLY A 17 -2.20 31.60 -1.76
CA GLY A 17 -1.45 32.34 -0.76
C GLY A 17 -0.42 31.53 0.02
N LEU A 18 -0.02 30.35 -0.45
CA LEU A 18 0.98 29.47 0.16
C LEU A 18 2.21 29.29 -0.74
N PRO A 19 3.04 30.35 -0.95
CA PRO A 19 4.10 30.34 -1.97
C PRO A 19 5.24 29.36 -1.67
N ASN A 20 5.39 28.94 -0.42
CA ASN A 20 6.42 27.97 -0.02
C ASN A 20 5.94 26.52 -0.04
N PHE A 21 4.70 26.27 -0.42
CA PHE A 21 4.11 24.95 -0.42
C PHE A 21 3.86 24.43 -1.84
N SER A 22 4.08 23.15 -2.01
CA SER A 22 3.62 22.41 -3.19
C SER A 22 2.94 21.12 -2.78
N TRP A 23 2.05 20.65 -3.62
CA TRP A 23 1.31 19.42 -3.45
C TRP A 23 1.56 18.50 -4.63
N SER A 24 1.71 17.21 -4.34
CA SER A 24 1.71 16.16 -5.35
C SER A 24 0.68 15.11 -5.05
N PHE A 25 0.12 14.55 -6.10
CA PHE A 25 -0.80 13.43 -6.06
C PHE A 25 -0.50 12.49 -7.21
N ASN A 26 -0.37 11.21 -6.92
CA ASN A 26 -0.34 10.13 -7.89
C ASN A 26 -1.36 9.08 -7.47
N GLY A 27 -2.30 8.79 -8.34
CA GLY A 27 -3.36 7.82 -8.11
C GLY A 27 -3.53 6.91 -9.30
N ALA A 28 -3.66 5.61 -9.06
CA ALA A 28 -3.93 4.62 -10.08
C ALA A 28 -5.13 3.75 -9.71
N LEU A 29 -5.99 3.47 -10.68
CA LEU A 29 -7.05 2.48 -10.62
C LEU A 29 -6.74 1.41 -11.66
N ILE A 30 -6.64 0.15 -11.22
CA ILE A 30 -6.18 -0.95 -12.04
C ILE A 30 -7.14 -2.11 -11.91
N LYS A 31 -7.61 -2.62 -13.04
CA LYS A 31 -8.39 -3.85 -13.09
C LYS A 31 -7.56 -4.91 -13.81
N SER A 32 -7.22 -5.97 -13.08
CA SER A 32 -6.52 -7.11 -13.62
C SER A 32 -7.38 -8.36 -13.54
N ARG A 33 -7.25 -9.25 -14.50
CA ARG A 33 -7.93 -10.54 -14.51
C ARG A 33 -7.08 -11.59 -15.19
N VAL A 34 -6.79 -12.65 -14.46
CA VAL A 34 -6.25 -13.90 -14.99
C VAL A 34 -7.43 -14.84 -15.19
N ASN A 35 -7.63 -15.29 -16.44
CA ASN A 35 -8.66 -16.25 -16.80
C ASN A 35 -8.04 -17.64 -16.90
N PHE A 36 -8.65 -18.59 -16.24
CA PHE A 36 -8.30 -20.01 -16.36
C PHE A 36 -9.33 -20.68 -17.25
N SER A 37 -8.88 -21.34 -18.32
CA SER A 37 -9.77 -22.10 -19.21
C SER A 37 -10.17 -23.43 -18.57
N GLY A 38 -11.45 -23.75 -18.67
CA GLY A 38 -12.33 -24.77 -18.14
C GLY A 38 -11.85 -26.16 -17.67
N THR A 39 -10.58 -26.46 -17.67
CA THR A 39 -10.04 -27.74 -17.18
C THR A 39 -9.32 -27.65 -15.83
N THR A 40 -9.19 -26.46 -15.28
CA THR A 40 -8.55 -26.24 -14.00
C THR A 40 -9.58 -25.91 -12.92
N LEU A 41 -9.39 -26.46 -11.72
CA LEU A 41 -10.16 -26.12 -10.53
C LEU A 41 -9.88 -24.71 -10.01
N MET A 42 -9.15 -23.90 -10.79
CA MET A 42 -8.78 -22.53 -10.42
C MET A 42 -9.84 -21.53 -10.84
N GLU A 43 -10.21 -20.64 -9.94
CA GLU A 43 -11.11 -19.52 -10.23
C GLU A 43 -10.38 -18.35 -10.87
N ASN A 44 -11.11 -17.64 -11.73
CA ASN A 44 -10.64 -16.37 -12.27
C ASN A 44 -10.40 -15.37 -11.15
N ARG A 45 -9.22 -14.74 -11.14
CA ARG A 45 -8.78 -13.84 -10.08
C ARG A 45 -7.94 -12.69 -10.61
N PRO A 46 -7.73 -11.63 -9.82
CA PRO A 46 -6.71 -10.63 -10.12
C PRO A 46 -5.32 -11.26 -10.19
N MET A 47 -4.41 -10.61 -10.90
CA MET A 47 -3.00 -11.00 -10.92
C MET A 47 -2.40 -10.89 -9.52
N GLN A 48 -1.58 -11.85 -9.14
CA GLN A 48 -0.83 -11.81 -7.89
C GLN A 48 0.05 -10.56 -7.83
N GLY A 49 0.10 -9.89 -6.69
CA GLY A 49 0.82 -8.65 -6.46
C GLY A 49 0.11 -7.40 -6.96
N GLN A 50 -0.91 -7.54 -7.82
CA GLN A 50 -1.64 -6.40 -8.38
C GLN A 50 -2.69 -5.89 -7.40
N SER A 51 -2.57 -4.62 -7.01
CA SER A 51 -3.58 -3.89 -6.25
C SER A 51 -4.62 -3.26 -7.19
N PRO A 52 -5.90 -3.18 -6.81
CA PRO A 52 -6.92 -2.48 -7.59
C PRO A 52 -6.78 -0.96 -7.57
N TYR A 53 -6.06 -0.42 -6.60
CA TYR A 53 -5.76 1.00 -6.54
C TYR A 53 -4.45 1.28 -5.79
N LEU A 54 -3.85 2.41 -6.14
CA LEU A 54 -2.71 3.01 -5.47
C LEU A 54 -3.00 4.49 -5.27
N VAL A 55 -2.67 5.03 -4.10
CA VAL A 55 -2.74 6.46 -3.80
C VAL A 55 -1.44 6.88 -3.12
N ASN A 56 -0.76 7.84 -3.73
CA ASN A 56 0.35 8.58 -3.15
C ASN A 56 -0.01 10.06 -3.16
N THR A 57 0.19 10.74 -2.05
CA THR A 57 0.06 12.19 -2.01
C THR A 57 1.07 12.79 -1.04
N GLY A 58 1.50 14.01 -1.32
CA GLY A 58 2.49 14.68 -0.48
C GLY A 58 2.31 16.19 -0.47
N ILE A 59 2.57 16.77 0.69
CA ILE A 59 2.72 18.20 0.89
C ILE A 59 4.19 18.48 1.13
N PHE A 60 4.74 19.41 0.38
CA PHE A 60 6.12 19.84 0.47
C PHE A 60 6.18 21.31 0.86
N TYR A 61 7.00 21.63 1.81
CA TYR A 61 7.34 22.99 2.21
C TYR A 61 8.80 23.24 1.90
N LYS A 62 9.07 24.35 1.22
CA LYS A 62 10.43 24.81 0.95
C LYS A 62 10.55 26.28 1.20
N ASN A 63 11.47 26.69 2.09
CA ASN A 63 11.76 28.08 2.37
C ASN A 63 13.26 28.34 2.28
N GLU A 64 13.68 29.03 1.23
CA GLU A 64 15.09 29.30 0.97
C GLU A 64 15.70 30.29 1.98
N LYS A 65 14.92 31.27 2.45
CA LYS A 65 15.39 32.25 3.46
C LYS A 65 15.65 31.56 4.80
N LEU A 66 14.79 30.64 5.19
CA LEU A 66 14.95 29.84 6.40
C LEU A 66 15.85 28.64 6.19
N GLN A 67 16.22 28.33 4.95
CA GLN A 67 16.96 27.10 4.58
C GLN A 67 16.31 25.85 5.15
N LEU A 68 14.98 25.78 5.09
CA LEU A 68 14.13 24.75 5.68
C LEU A 68 13.31 24.06 4.59
N ASP A 69 13.47 22.76 4.50
CA ASP A 69 12.65 21.88 3.65
C ASP A 69 11.90 20.88 4.54
N ALA A 70 10.62 20.67 4.27
CA ALA A 70 9.82 19.66 4.93
C ALA A 70 8.93 18.94 3.92
N ALA A 71 8.66 17.66 4.15
CA ALA A 71 7.77 16.86 3.33
C ALA A 71 6.93 15.94 4.22
N LEU A 72 5.63 15.94 4.00
CA LEU A 72 4.67 15.01 4.57
C LEU A 72 4.11 14.16 3.43
N LEU A 73 4.36 12.85 3.48
CA LEU A 73 3.99 11.92 2.42
C LEU A 73 2.98 10.90 2.96
N TYR A 74 1.92 10.67 2.20
CA TYR A 74 0.93 9.65 2.47
C TYR A 74 0.89 8.64 1.33
N ASN A 75 0.85 7.36 1.68
CA ASN A 75 0.72 6.25 0.75
C ASN A 75 -0.37 5.28 1.20
N ARG A 76 -1.15 4.79 0.25
CA ARG A 76 -2.10 3.70 0.45
C ARG A 76 -2.14 2.80 -0.77
N ILE A 77 -1.98 1.50 -0.55
CA ILE A 77 -2.11 0.45 -1.57
C ILE A 77 -3.33 -0.39 -1.22
N GLY A 78 -4.15 -0.70 -2.21
CA GLY A 78 -5.34 -1.54 -2.03
C GLY A 78 -4.99 -3.01 -1.71
N LYS A 79 -5.99 -3.78 -1.37
CA LYS A 79 -5.86 -5.22 -1.12
C LYS A 79 -5.26 -5.93 -2.33
N ARG A 80 -4.27 -6.80 -2.11
CA ARG A 80 -3.61 -7.57 -3.18
C ARG A 80 -3.36 -9.02 -2.76
N ILE A 81 -3.36 -9.91 -3.74
CA ILE A 81 -2.99 -11.32 -3.53
C ILE A 81 -1.47 -11.39 -3.37
N ILE A 82 -1.00 -11.95 -2.25
CA ILE A 82 0.42 -12.19 -1.99
C ILE A 82 0.80 -13.66 -2.14
N GLY A 83 -0.16 -14.54 -1.89
CA GLY A 83 -0.03 -15.98 -2.08
C GLY A 83 -1.22 -16.50 -2.87
N VAL A 84 -0.94 -17.24 -3.91
CA VAL A 84 -1.96 -17.87 -4.73
C VAL A 84 -2.36 -19.19 -4.11
N GLY A 85 -3.65 -19.33 -3.85
CA GLY A 85 -4.25 -20.57 -3.41
C GLY A 85 -4.23 -21.64 -4.50
N ARG A 86 -4.43 -22.88 -4.10
CA ARG A 86 -4.53 -24.04 -5.00
C ARG A 86 -5.73 -24.89 -4.63
N SER A 87 -6.29 -25.54 -5.60
CA SER A 87 -7.27 -26.60 -5.37
C SER A 87 -6.58 -27.94 -5.64
N GLU A 88 -6.55 -28.80 -4.65
CA GLU A 88 -6.14 -30.19 -4.79
C GLU A 88 -7.43 -31.00 -4.78
N GLY A 89 -7.82 -31.59 -5.91
CA GLY A 89 -9.02 -32.40 -6.02
C GLY A 89 -8.75 -33.68 -6.75
N THR A 90 -9.28 -34.77 -6.21
CA THR A 90 -9.46 -36.02 -6.94
C THR A 90 -10.94 -36.19 -7.26
N THR A 91 -11.19 -36.74 -8.42
CA THR A 91 -12.50 -36.93 -9.03
C THR A 91 -13.39 -37.99 -8.37
N SER A 92 -13.09 -38.47 -7.19
CA SER A 92 -13.89 -39.50 -6.52
C SER A 92 -14.21 -39.09 -5.08
N GLY A 93 -15.36 -38.44 -4.91
CA GLY A 93 -16.13 -38.45 -3.66
C GLY A 93 -15.63 -37.65 -2.47
N ASN A 94 -14.42 -37.11 -2.50
CA ASN A 94 -13.90 -36.23 -1.47
C ASN A 94 -13.95 -34.76 -1.94
N GLU A 95 -14.49 -33.90 -1.11
CA GLU A 95 -14.44 -32.45 -1.34
C GLU A 95 -13.00 -32.04 -1.64
N ALA A 96 -12.80 -31.39 -2.76
CA ALA A 96 -11.49 -30.88 -3.14
C ALA A 96 -10.94 -29.96 -2.03
N LEU A 97 -9.81 -30.33 -1.45
CA LEU A 97 -9.11 -29.47 -0.50
C LEU A 97 -8.72 -28.18 -1.21
N ARG A 98 -9.39 -27.10 -0.82
CA ARG A 98 -9.17 -25.79 -1.40
C ARG A 98 -8.36 -24.92 -0.45
N VAL A 99 -7.14 -24.63 -0.85
CA VAL A 99 -6.32 -23.61 -0.17
C VAL A 99 -6.70 -22.26 -0.76
N PRO A 100 -7.21 -21.31 0.02
CA PRO A 100 -7.64 -20.00 -0.48
C PRO A 100 -6.43 -19.11 -0.83
N ASP A 101 -6.70 -18.07 -1.64
CA ASP A 101 -5.72 -17.02 -1.87
C ASP A 101 -5.44 -16.24 -0.58
N SER A 102 -4.19 -15.94 -0.33
CA SER A 102 -3.76 -15.09 0.78
C SER A 102 -3.61 -13.64 0.33
N TYR A 103 -4.19 -12.74 1.09
CA TYR A 103 -4.25 -11.30 0.77
C TYR A 103 -3.52 -10.47 1.80
N GLU A 104 -2.73 -9.51 1.32
CA GLU A 104 -2.31 -8.36 2.11
C GLU A 104 -3.41 -7.30 2.11
N MET A 105 -3.82 -6.89 3.31
CA MET A 105 -4.88 -5.89 3.49
C MET A 105 -4.31 -4.48 3.36
N PRO A 106 -5.12 -3.51 2.90
CA PRO A 106 -4.70 -2.12 2.79
C PRO A 106 -4.29 -1.56 4.15
N ARG A 107 -3.29 -0.67 4.14
CA ARG A 107 -2.95 0.17 5.28
C ARG A 107 -2.52 1.55 4.83
N ASP A 108 -2.60 2.50 5.74
CA ASP A 108 -2.15 3.86 5.54
C ASP A 108 -0.72 4.01 6.05
N VAL A 109 0.13 4.62 5.26
CA VAL A 109 1.52 4.93 5.63
C VAL A 109 1.68 6.44 5.54
N LEU A 110 2.22 7.04 6.60
CA LEU A 110 2.49 8.48 6.69
C LEU A 110 3.93 8.69 7.09
N ASP A 111 4.67 9.42 6.27
CA ASP A 111 6.08 9.73 6.45
C ASP A 111 6.28 11.23 6.57
N LEU A 112 7.15 11.67 7.49
CA LEU A 112 7.58 13.05 7.65
C LEU A 112 9.10 13.13 7.48
N SER A 113 9.54 14.10 6.72
CA SER A 113 10.96 14.46 6.58
C SER A 113 11.11 15.96 6.75
N VAL A 114 12.12 16.37 7.53
CA VAL A 114 12.47 17.78 7.73
C VAL A 114 13.98 17.91 7.59
N SER A 115 14.41 18.87 6.79
CA SER A 115 15.83 19.22 6.61
C SER A 115 16.05 20.71 6.87
N LYS A 116 17.03 21.04 7.67
CA LYS A 116 17.40 22.41 8.01
C LYS A 116 18.90 22.60 7.82
N LYS A 117 19.27 23.63 7.06
CA LYS A 117 20.66 24.08 6.95
C LYS A 117 20.90 25.20 7.95
N PHE A 118 22.08 25.19 8.53
CA PHE A 118 22.60 26.22 9.45
C PHE A 118 23.88 26.78 8.87
N GLY A 119 23.76 28.00 8.32
CA GLY A 119 24.85 28.61 7.57
C GLY A 119 25.22 27.80 6.32
N THR A 120 26.53 27.81 6.01
CA THR A 120 27.06 27.15 4.79
C THR A 120 27.56 25.71 5.04
N HIS A 121 27.79 25.34 6.29
CA HIS A 121 28.52 24.13 6.64
C HIS A 121 27.67 23.02 7.23
N TRP A 122 26.59 23.33 7.95
CA TRP A 122 25.79 22.33 8.65
C TRP A 122 24.46 22.07 8.01
N GLU A 123 24.10 20.81 7.92
CA GLU A 123 22.76 20.35 7.54
C GLU A 123 22.28 19.29 8.54
N VAL A 124 21.10 19.48 9.11
CA VAL A 124 20.45 18.52 9.99
C VAL A 124 19.18 18.03 9.29
N LYS A 125 19.05 16.71 9.16
CA LYS A 125 17.90 16.07 8.57
C LYS A 125 17.29 15.07 9.53
N ALA A 126 16.01 15.23 9.83
CA ALA A 126 15.22 14.30 10.62
C ALA A 126 14.12 13.67 9.74
N ASN A 127 13.88 12.39 9.92
CA ASN A 127 12.81 11.68 9.24
C ASN A 127 12.11 10.71 10.18
N ILE A 128 10.79 10.62 10.04
CA ILE A 128 9.96 9.63 10.73
C ILE A 128 9.16 8.91 9.65
N ARG A 129 9.38 7.60 9.51
CA ARG A 129 8.64 6.76 8.58
C ARG A 129 7.59 5.96 9.33
N ASP A 130 6.46 5.75 8.65
CA ASP A 130 5.31 5.00 9.15
C ASP A 130 4.80 5.53 10.51
N ILE A 131 4.52 6.86 10.56
CA ILE A 131 4.05 7.56 11.77
C ILE A 131 2.81 6.88 12.37
N LEU A 132 1.91 6.39 11.52
CA LEU A 132 0.67 5.73 11.94
C LEU A 132 0.93 4.35 12.55
N ALA A 133 2.03 3.69 12.15
CA ALA A 133 2.43 2.36 12.62
C ALA A 133 1.25 1.37 12.65
N GLN A 134 0.42 1.41 11.62
CA GLN A 134 -0.73 0.53 11.51
C GLN A 134 -0.28 -0.92 11.39
N ARG A 135 -1.09 -1.81 11.95
CA ARG A 135 -0.84 -3.24 11.85
C ARG A 135 -1.02 -3.71 10.41
N VAL A 136 -0.07 -4.49 9.92
CA VAL A 136 -0.20 -5.25 8.67
C VAL A 136 -1.01 -6.49 8.95
N TYR A 137 -1.99 -6.78 8.08
CA TYR A 137 -2.81 -7.98 8.14
C TYR A 137 -2.68 -8.77 6.85
N TYR A 138 -2.45 -10.06 7.01
CA TYR A 138 -2.62 -11.04 5.95
C TYR A 138 -3.87 -11.86 6.27
N LYS A 139 -4.76 -11.99 5.27
CA LYS A 139 -6.06 -12.63 5.45
C LYS A 139 -6.36 -13.58 4.32
N GLU A 140 -7.11 -14.61 4.65
CA GLU A 140 -7.73 -15.55 3.73
C GLU A 140 -9.23 -15.48 3.85
N PHE A 141 -9.92 -15.73 2.74
CA PHE A 141 -11.39 -15.70 2.67
C PHE A 141 -11.86 -17.07 2.20
N VAL A 142 -12.47 -17.80 3.11
CA VAL A 142 -12.98 -19.16 2.87
C VAL A 142 -14.49 -19.12 2.78
N THR A 143 -15.07 -19.85 1.84
CA THR A 143 -16.51 -20.10 1.84
C THR A 143 -16.75 -21.39 2.63
N ALA A 144 -17.36 -21.30 3.79
CA ALA A 144 -17.74 -22.44 4.61
C ALA A 144 -19.23 -22.76 4.37
N THR A 145 -19.55 -24.04 4.19
CA THR A 145 -20.93 -24.52 4.17
C THR A 145 -21.34 -24.87 5.59
N LEU A 146 -22.42 -24.28 6.07
CA LEU A 146 -23.01 -24.53 7.37
C LEU A 146 -23.86 -25.81 7.36
N ASN A 147 -24.20 -26.32 8.55
CA ASN A 147 -24.98 -27.54 8.72
C ASN A 147 -26.41 -27.46 8.08
N ASP A 148 -26.92 -26.26 7.88
CA ASP A 148 -28.19 -25.99 7.21
C ASP A 148 -28.09 -25.90 5.68
N GLY A 149 -26.91 -26.18 5.10
CA GLY A 149 -26.62 -26.07 3.67
C GLY A 149 -26.35 -24.67 3.17
N THR A 150 -26.44 -23.64 4.03
CA THR A 150 -26.11 -22.26 3.63
C THR A 150 -24.59 -22.06 3.56
N THR A 151 -24.16 -21.15 2.68
CA THR A 151 -22.72 -20.80 2.57
C THR A 151 -22.44 -19.46 3.20
N LYS A 152 -21.36 -19.38 3.97
CA LYS A 152 -20.88 -18.14 4.61
C LYS A 152 -19.42 -17.89 4.26
N LYS A 153 -19.11 -16.66 3.85
CA LYS A 153 -17.72 -16.22 3.74
C LYS A 153 -17.16 -15.98 5.13
N VAL A 154 -16.07 -16.69 5.46
CA VAL A 154 -15.33 -16.56 6.72
C VAL A 154 -14.01 -15.90 6.41
N GLU A 155 -13.68 -14.88 7.17
CA GLU A 155 -12.41 -14.19 7.13
C GLU A 155 -11.48 -14.77 8.20
N GLN A 156 -10.28 -15.17 7.79
CA GLN A 156 -9.25 -15.69 8.69
C GLN A 156 -8.00 -14.80 8.60
N ILE A 157 -7.51 -14.34 9.74
CA ILE A 157 -6.22 -13.66 9.83
C ILE A 157 -5.14 -14.72 9.93
N THR A 158 -4.32 -14.87 8.88
CA THR A 158 -3.22 -15.84 8.83
C THR A 158 -1.93 -15.28 9.43
N ARG A 159 -1.76 -13.96 9.33
CA ARG A 159 -0.60 -13.27 9.91
C ARG A 159 -0.94 -11.83 10.23
N SER A 160 -0.41 -11.32 11.34
CA SER A 160 -0.45 -9.88 11.62
C SER A 160 0.78 -9.44 12.42
N PHE A 161 1.27 -8.24 12.12
CA PHE A 161 2.37 -7.63 12.85
C PHE A 161 2.32 -6.11 12.74
N LYS A 162 3.00 -5.41 13.67
CA LYS A 162 3.25 -3.97 13.58
C LYS A 162 4.68 -3.74 13.10
N PRO A 163 4.91 -3.08 11.97
CA PRO A 163 6.26 -2.77 11.50
C PRO A 163 6.98 -1.78 12.42
N GLY A 164 6.22 -0.98 13.18
CA GLY A 164 6.76 0.09 14.01
C GLY A 164 7.05 1.35 13.22
N ARG A 165 7.58 2.36 13.91
CA ARG A 165 8.06 3.61 13.34
C ARG A 165 9.56 3.53 13.16
N ASN A 166 10.07 4.12 12.10
CA ASN A 166 11.50 4.28 11.90
C ASN A 166 11.83 5.77 12.02
N ILE A 167 12.72 6.12 12.97
CA ILE A 167 13.17 7.49 13.20
C ILE A 167 14.64 7.57 12.83
N GLY A 168 14.97 8.50 11.94
CA GLY A 168 16.33 8.76 11.50
C GLY A 168 16.73 10.21 11.76
N LEU A 169 17.96 10.41 12.18
CA LEU A 169 18.62 11.72 12.29
C LEU A 169 19.94 11.65 11.55
N SER A 170 20.19 12.64 10.71
CA SER A 170 21.47 12.81 10.01
C SER A 170 21.98 14.22 10.23
N ILE A 171 23.27 14.35 10.54
CA ILE A 171 23.97 15.62 10.66
C ILE A 171 25.11 15.57 9.67
N THR A 172 25.15 16.52 8.77
CA THR A 172 26.18 16.63 7.72
C THR A 172 26.95 17.93 7.93
N TYR A 173 28.28 17.83 7.91
CA TYR A 173 29.17 18.97 7.86
C TYR A 173 29.88 19.01 6.50
N LYS A 174 29.86 20.17 5.86
CA LYS A 174 30.55 20.41 4.58
C LYS A 174 31.76 21.27 4.84
N LEU A 175 32.91 20.83 4.41
CA LEU A 175 34.19 21.56 4.44
C LEU A 175 34.20 22.67 3.39
#